data_05a83726aac473d727d266538eb092f5
#
_entry.id   05a83726aac473d727d266538eb092f5
#
_cell.length_a   1.000
_cell.length_b   1.000
_cell.length_c   1.000
_cell.angle_alpha   90.00
_cell.angle_beta   90.00
_cell.angle_gamma   90.00
#
_symmetry.space_group_name_H-M   'P 1'
#
loop_
_entity.id
_entity.type
_entity.pdbx_description
1 polymer ?
#
loop_
_entity_poly.entity_id
_entity_poly.type
_entity_poly.pdbx_seq_one_letter_code
_entity_poly.pdbx_strand_id
1 'polypeptide(L)'
;MKDIDVIYKGEILKLTRFWGNNKLCLWIKNPNQIKIPKMEFVGGYPNEYCIFLENLSLEELKEIKAVNGEVLNFEEVITIINEKLKHWSTN
;
A
#
# COMPACT_ATOMS: atom_id res chain seq x y z
N MET A 1 2.98 13.73 -3.12
CA MET A 1 1.70 13.00 -3.13
C MET A 1 1.01 13.18 -1.79
N LYS A 2 -0.27 13.48 -1.80
CA LYS A 2 -1.04 13.56 -0.57
C LYS A 2 -1.38 12.16 -0.08
N ASP A 3 -1.41 12.00 1.24
CA ASP A 3 -1.88 10.75 1.83
C ASP A 3 -3.36 10.59 1.54
N ILE A 4 -3.77 9.38 1.20
CA ILE A 4 -5.19 9.08 0.99
C ILE A 4 -5.59 7.83 1.75
N ASP A 5 -6.85 7.79 2.12
CA ASP A 5 -7.40 6.62 2.78
C ASP A 5 -7.84 5.61 1.72
N VAL A 6 -7.45 4.37 1.92
CA VAL A 6 -7.79 3.27 1.01
C VAL A 6 -8.34 2.10 1.81
N ILE A 7 -9.06 1.22 1.12
CA ILE A 7 -9.54 -0.04 1.69
C ILE A 7 -8.75 -1.17 1.04
N TYR A 8 -8.19 -2.02 1.86
CA TYR A 8 -7.46 -3.19 1.41
C TYR A 8 -7.72 -4.34 2.38
N LYS A 9 -8.21 -5.45 1.86
CA LYS A 9 -8.56 -6.64 2.64
C LYS A 9 -9.46 -6.32 3.84
N GLY A 10 -10.43 -5.44 3.62
CA GLY A 10 -11.41 -5.06 4.63
C GLY A 10 -10.94 -4.07 5.67
N GLU A 11 -9.73 -3.56 5.56
CA GLU A 11 -9.18 -2.60 6.50
C GLU A 11 -8.98 -1.25 5.82
N ILE A 12 -9.17 -0.17 6.58
CA ILE A 12 -8.88 1.17 6.10
C ILE A 12 -7.44 1.49 6.45
N LEU A 13 -6.65 1.76 5.41
CA LEU A 13 -5.23 2.04 5.54
C LEU A 13 -4.95 3.38 4.87
N LYS A 14 -3.78 3.93 5.15
CA LYS A 14 -3.32 5.15 4.49
C LYS A 14 -2.30 4.80 3.43
N LEU A 15 -2.55 5.24 2.20
CA LEU A 15 -1.57 5.15 1.13
C LEU A 15 -0.69 6.39 1.23
N THR A 16 0.58 6.19 1.52
CA THR A 16 1.50 7.28 1.81
C THR A 16 2.92 6.88 1.44
N ARG A 17 3.85 7.82 1.59
CA ARG A 17 5.27 7.53 1.45
C ARG A 17 5.88 7.28 2.82
N PHE A 18 6.64 6.22 2.93
CA PHE A 18 7.33 5.91 4.17
C PHE A 18 8.46 6.93 4.39
N TRP A 19 8.49 7.52 5.57
CA TRP A 19 9.44 8.60 5.89
C TRP A 19 10.90 8.17 5.78
N GLY A 20 11.20 6.88 5.99
CA GLY A 20 12.57 6.40 6.01
C GLY A 20 13.20 6.20 4.64
N ASN A 21 12.41 5.82 3.63
CA ASN A 21 12.94 5.50 2.30
C ASN A 21 12.15 6.15 1.16
N ASN A 22 11.13 6.92 1.49
CA ASN A 22 10.29 7.63 0.52
C ASN A 22 9.56 6.71 -0.47
N LYS A 23 9.40 5.44 -0.13
CA LYS A 23 8.67 4.48 -0.97
C LYS A 23 7.19 4.46 -0.61
N LEU A 24 6.35 4.16 -1.59
CA LEU A 24 4.91 4.05 -1.34
C LEU A 24 4.60 2.85 -0.48
N CYS A 25 3.73 3.04 0.49
CA CYS A 25 3.30 1.97 1.37
C CYS A 25 1.85 2.14 1.80
N LEU A 26 1.27 1.06 2.28
CA LEU A 26 0.01 1.09 3.00
C LEU A 26 0.35 1.08 4.48
N TRP A 27 -0.16 2.06 5.21
CA TRP A 27 0.24 2.32 6.59
C TRP A 27 -0.99 2.31 7.50
N ILE A 28 -0.83 1.74 8.69
CA ILE A 28 -1.87 1.77 9.70
C ILE A 28 -1.24 2.03 11.06
N LYS A 29 -1.93 2.83 11.87
CA LYS A 29 -1.45 3.21 13.19
C LYS A 29 -2.33 2.56 14.24
N ASN A 30 -1.67 1.92 15.20
CA ASN A 30 -2.32 1.35 16.38
C ASN A 30 -3.51 0.43 16.06
N PRO A 31 -3.33 -0.55 15.18
CA PRO A 31 -4.42 -1.48 14.87
C PRO A 31 -4.70 -2.38 16.08
N ASN A 32 -5.98 -2.69 16.29
CA ASN A 32 -6.38 -3.63 17.34
C ASN A 32 -5.86 -5.03 17.06
N GLN A 33 -5.75 -5.36 15.79
CA GLN A 33 -5.33 -6.68 15.35
C GLN A 33 -4.75 -6.55 13.94
N ILE A 34 -3.65 -7.27 13.70
CA ILE A 34 -3.05 -7.30 12.37
C ILE A 34 -3.75 -8.40 11.58
N LYS A 35 -4.58 -8.00 10.61
CA LYS A 35 -5.36 -8.92 9.78
C LYS A 35 -4.78 -9.09 8.39
N ILE A 36 -3.89 -8.20 8.00
CA ILE A 36 -3.32 -8.18 6.65
C ILE A 36 -1.98 -8.89 6.67
N PRO A 37 -1.79 -9.93 5.83
CA PRO A 37 -0.50 -10.60 5.76
C PRO A 37 0.57 -9.66 5.20
N LYS A 38 1.83 -9.96 5.53
CA LYS A 38 2.99 -9.20 5.08
C LYS A 38 3.14 -7.80 5.69
N MET A 39 2.25 -7.37 6.59
CA MET A 39 2.43 -6.10 7.29
C MET A 39 3.66 -6.19 8.21
N GLU A 40 4.47 -5.15 8.17
CA GLU A 40 5.69 -5.07 8.97
C GLU A 40 5.54 -4.01 10.06
N PHE A 41 6.02 -4.34 11.27
CA PHE A 41 6.10 -3.37 12.34
C PHE A 41 7.21 -2.37 12.04
N VAL A 42 6.87 -1.09 12.03
CA VAL A 42 7.86 -0.05 11.69
C VAL A 42 8.14 0.89 12.84
N GLY A 43 7.66 0.56 14.02
CA GLY A 43 7.89 1.38 15.21
C GLY A 43 6.80 2.40 15.42
N GLY A 44 7.17 3.50 16.05
CA GLY A 44 6.22 4.58 16.34
C GLY A 44 5.53 4.43 17.69
N TYR A 45 4.80 5.46 18.07
CA TYR A 45 4.08 5.50 19.31
C TYR A 45 2.72 6.17 19.04
N PRO A 46 1.63 5.44 19.11
CA PRO A 46 1.58 3.98 19.32
C PRO A 46 2.12 3.19 18.14
N ASN A 47 1.92 1.90 18.14
CA ASN A 47 2.49 0.97 17.14
C ASN A 47 2.06 1.32 15.72
N GLU A 48 3.01 1.36 14.81
CA GLU A 48 2.77 1.60 13.39
C GLU A 48 3.22 0.40 12.57
N TYR A 49 2.41 0.07 11.57
CA TYR A 49 2.69 -1.05 10.66
C TYR A 49 2.53 -0.58 9.23
N CYS A 50 3.30 -1.15 8.34
CA CYS A 50 3.16 -0.83 6.92
C CYS A 50 3.47 -2.03 6.03
N ILE A 51 3.04 -1.93 4.78
CA ILE A 51 3.45 -2.86 3.73
C ILE A 51 3.77 -2.03 2.49
N PHE A 52 4.94 -2.24 1.91
CA PHE A 52 5.36 -1.51 0.73
C PHE A 52 4.66 -2.06 -0.50
N LEU A 53 4.20 -1.18 -1.38
CA LEU A 53 3.51 -1.59 -2.59
C LEU A 53 4.36 -2.48 -3.48
N GLU A 54 5.67 -2.26 -3.50
CA GLU A 54 6.58 -3.09 -4.29
C GLU A 54 6.60 -4.55 -3.85
N ASN A 55 6.18 -4.83 -2.60
CA ASN A 55 6.13 -6.18 -2.07
C ASN A 55 4.78 -6.87 -2.30
N LEU A 56 3.83 -6.17 -2.90
CA LEU A 56 2.53 -6.73 -3.23
C LEU A 56 2.55 -7.29 -4.66
N SER A 57 1.81 -8.37 -4.86
CA SER A 57 1.64 -8.91 -6.22
C SER A 57 0.76 -7.97 -7.03
N LEU A 58 0.74 -8.17 -8.34
CA LEU A 58 -0.13 -7.40 -9.22
C LEU A 58 -1.59 -7.55 -8.82
N GLU A 59 -2.01 -8.76 -8.47
CA GLU A 59 -3.38 -9.01 -8.04
C GLU A 59 -3.71 -8.31 -6.74
N GLU A 60 -2.77 -8.31 -5.79
CA GLU A 60 -2.95 -7.62 -4.52
C GLU A 60 -3.05 -6.11 -4.73
N LEU A 61 -2.25 -5.56 -5.63
CA LEU A 61 -2.33 -4.13 -5.96
C LEU A 61 -3.70 -3.74 -6.49
N LYS A 62 -4.31 -4.61 -7.29
CA LYS A 62 -5.64 -4.36 -7.86
C LYS A 62 -6.76 -4.39 -6.82
N GLU A 63 -6.51 -4.99 -5.66
CA GLU A 63 -7.48 -5.04 -4.57
C GLU A 63 -7.56 -3.73 -3.78
N ILE A 64 -6.60 -2.83 -3.95
CA ILE A 64 -6.59 -1.56 -3.22
C ILE A 64 -7.62 -0.61 -3.83
N LYS A 65 -8.50 -0.06 -2.99
CA LYS A 65 -9.56 0.85 -3.45
C LYS A 65 -9.58 2.11 -2.59
N ALA A 66 -9.85 3.24 -3.22
CA ALA A 66 -10.00 4.48 -2.47
C ALA A 66 -11.29 4.47 -1.67
N VAL A 67 -11.22 4.99 -0.44
CA VAL A 67 -12.37 4.98 0.48
C VAL A 67 -13.52 5.84 -0.04
N ASN A 68 -13.20 6.97 -0.65
CA ASN A 68 -14.21 7.93 -1.11
C ASN A 68 -14.73 7.64 -2.53
N GLY A 69 -14.48 6.45 -3.04
CA GLY A 69 -14.95 6.07 -4.36
C GLY A 69 -14.07 6.53 -5.52
N GLU A 70 -13.01 7.25 -5.24
CA GLU A 70 -12.07 7.65 -6.28
C GLU A 70 -11.25 6.44 -6.73
N VAL A 71 -10.95 6.41 -8.02
CA VAL A 71 -10.09 5.38 -8.57
C VAL A 71 -8.64 5.66 -8.16
N LEU A 72 -7.90 4.62 -7.82
CA LEU A 72 -6.47 4.75 -7.57
C LEU A 72 -5.79 5.04 -8.90
N ASN A 73 -5.58 6.31 -9.15
CA ASN A 73 -5.08 6.80 -10.43
C ASN A 73 -3.80 7.61 -10.25
N PHE A 74 -2.98 7.23 -9.30
CA PHE A 74 -1.72 7.91 -9.08
C PHE A 74 -0.68 7.38 -10.05
N GLU A 75 0.03 8.30 -10.66
CA GLU A 75 1.08 7.98 -11.62
C GLU A 75 2.09 6.98 -11.05
N GLU A 76 2.45 7.16 -9.78
CA GLU A 76 3.41 6.30 -9.12
C GLU A 76 2.90 4.87 -8.95
N VAL A 77 1.62 4.71 -8.65
CA VAL A 77 1.01 3.38 -8.52
C VAL A 77 0.95 2.72 -9.90
N ILE A 78 0.58 3.50 -10.91
CA ILE A 78 0.56 3.01 -12.29
C ILE A 78 1.96 2.56 -12.72
N THR A 79 2.98 3.32 -12.36
CA THR A 79 4.36 2.97 -12.67
C THR A 79 4.74 1.62 -12.04
N ILE A 80 4.40 1.41 -10.79
CA ILE A 80 4.68 0.14 -10.10
C ILE A 80 3.97 -1.01 -10.79
N ILE A 81 2.71 -0.83 -11.16
CA ILE A 81 1.94 -1.85 -11.86
C ILE A 81 2.59 -2.17 -13.20
N ASN A 82 2.98 -1.16 -13.95
CA ASN A 82 3.61 -1.34 -15.25
C ASN A 82 4.94 -2.07 -15.15
N GLU A 83 5.74 -1.77 -14.14
CA GLU A 83 6.98 -2.47 -13.92
C GLU A 83 6.76 -3.95 -13.63
N LYS A 84 5.75 -4.27 -12.85
CA LYS A 84 5.41 -5.66 -12.55
C LYS A 84 4.92 -6.40 -13.80
N LEU A 85 4.12 -5.74 -14.62
CA LEU A 85 3.67 -6.31 -15.89
C LEU A 85 4.82 -6.53 -16.86
N LYS A 86 5.75 -5.59 -16.90
CA LYS A 86 6.93 -5.70 -17.76
C LYS A 86 7.80 -6.88 -17.34
N HIS A 87 8.00 -7.06 -16.04
CA HIS A 87 8.74 -8.20 -15.51
C HIS A 87 8.06 -9.51 -15.88
N TRP A 88 6.75 -9.53 -15.83
CA TRP A 88 5.96 -10.69 -16.16
C TRP A 88 6.09 -11.06 -17.64
N SER A 89 6.11 -10.04 -18.51
CA SER A 89 6.10 -10.25 -19.96
C SER A 89 7.47 -10.56 -20.55
N THR A 90 8.54 -10.41 -19.81
CA THR A 90 9.90 -10.69 -20.29
C THR A 90 10.36 -12.12 -20.05
N ASN A 91 9.51 -12.93 -19.50
CA ASN A 91 9.83 -14.36 -19.27
C ASN A 91 9.46 -15.23 -20.46
#